data_72ee3ccbb707a4c3c682a4d169417800
#
_entry.id   72ee3ccbb707a4c3c682a4d169417800
#
_cell.length_a   1.000
_cell.length_b   1.000
_cell.length_c   1.000
_cell.angle_alpha   90.00
_cell.angle_beta   90.00
_cell.angle_gamma   90.00
#
_symmetry.space_group_name_H-M   'P 1'
#
loop_
_entity.id
_entity.type
_entity.pdbx_description
1 polymer ?
#
loop_
_entity_poly.entity_id
_entity_poly.type
_entity_poly.pdbx_seq_one_letter_code
_entity_poly.pdbx_strand_id
1 'polypeptide(L)'
;MTPEVEKGVYSNLTIMGFTPTEFIMDFVFHHPGMPRANVQSRVVMSPVQAKRLMRLLEQNMANYEKANGVIALPEDVQPKGPISPFKIN
;
A
#
# COMPACT_ATOMS: atom_id res chain seq x y z
N MET A 1 -17.10 16.11 8.14
CA MET A 1 -15.70 15.73 8.01
C MET A 1 -14.86 16.85 8.60
N THR A 2 -13.88 16.51 9.43
CA THR A 2 -13.04 17.53 10.03
C THR A 2 -12.00 18.01 9.02
N PRO A 3 -11.47 19.23 9.21
CA PRO A 3 -10.43 19.71 8.30
C PRO A 3 -9.19 18.82 8.25
N GLU A 4 -8.84 18.19 9.37
CA GLU A 4 -7.70 17.28 9.39
C GLU A 4 -7.94 16.07 8.51
N VAL A 5 -9.14 15.52 8.55
CA VAL A 5 -9.47 14.36 7.71
C VAL A 5 -9.54 14.76 6.25
N GLU A 6 -10.08 15.93 5.97
CA GLU A 6 -10.18 16.42 4.59
C GLU A 6 -8.84 16.62 3.93
N LYS A 7 -7.85 17.06 4.68
CA LYS A 7 -6.51 17.24 4.13
C LYS A 7 -5.86 15.92 3.75
N GLY A 8 -6.26 14.86 4.41
CA GLY A 8 -5.68 13.55 4.20
C GLY A 8 -4.29 13.43 4.83
N VAL A 9 -3.72 12.26 4.70
CA VAL A 9 -2.36 12.00 5.15
C VAL A 9 -1.62 11.34 4.00
N TYR A 10 -0.34 11.63 3.90
CA TYR A 10 0.49 11.00 2.88
C TYR A 10 1.12 9.74 3.45
N SER A 11 1.09 8.68 2.68
CA SER A 11 1.68 7.41 3.08
C SER A 11 2.50 6.85 1.94
N ASN A 12 3.68 6.37 2.24
CA ASN A 12 4.52 5.72 1.25
C ASN A 12 4.87 4.30 1.63
N LEU A 13 4.26 3.78 2.70
CA LEU A 13 4.49 2.41 3.15
C LEU A 13 3.24 1.92 3.85
N THR A 14 2.85 0.70 3.59
CA THR A 14 1.70 0.10 4.25
C THR A 14 2.12 -1.17 4.95
N ILE A 15 1.72 -1.29 6.21
CA ILE A 15 1.92 -2.51 6.97
C ILE A 15 0.54 -3.08 7.22
N MET A 16 0.37 -4.36 6.97
CA MET A 16 -0.94 -4.97 7.06
C MET A 16 -0.87 -6.26 7.85
N GLY A 17 -1.86 -6.47 8.69
CA GLY A 17 -2.02 -7.71 9.41
C GLY A 17 -3.49 -8.10 9.44
N PHE A 18 -3.77 -9.30 9.91
CA PHE A 18 -5.15 -9.74 9.99
C PHE A 18 -5.32 -10.74 11.11
N THR A 19 -6.56 -10.83 11.56
CA THR A 19 -7.05 -11.88 12.44
C THR A 19 -8.22 -12.55 11.72
N PRO A 20 -8.82 -13.59 12.27
CA PRO A 20 -10.00 -14.20 11.60
C PRO A 20 -11.16 -13.23 11.41
N THR A 21 -11.22 -12.15 12.17
CA THR A 21 -12.36 -11.25 12.11
C THR A 21 -12.03 -9.85 11.61
N GLU A 22 -10.75 -9.49 11.46
CA GLU A 22 -10.39 -8.13 11.11
C GLU A 22 -9.13 -8.05 10.27
N PHE A 23 -9.07 -7.02 9.44
CA PHE A 23 -7.83 -6.60 8.80
C PHE A 23 -7.41 -5.27 9.40
N ILE A 24 -6.12 -5.14 9.65
CA ILE A 24 -5.55 -3.93 10.25
C ILE A 24 -4.52 -3.40 9.26
N MET A 25 -4.73 -2.16 8.83
CA MET A 25 -3.84 -1.53 7.86
C MET A 25 -3.23 -0.30 8.49
N ASP A 26 -1.90 -0.26 8.53
CA ASP A 26 -1.19 0.91 9.02
C ASP A 26 -0.59 1.62 7.83
N PHE A 27 -0.98 2.86 7.65
CA PHE A 27 -0.44 3.70 6.59
C PHE A 27 0.66 4.55 7.19
N VAL A 28 1.86 4.38 6.68
CA VAL A 28 3.07 4.84 7.32
C VAL A 28 3.78 5.82 6.38
N PHE A 29 4.38 6.84 6.96
CA PHE A 29 5.26 7.70 6.22
C PHE A 29 6.68 7.49 6.72
N HIS A 30 7.55 7.11 5.80
CA HIS A 30 8.95 6.88 6.09
C HIS A 30 9.79 7.84 5.27
N HIS A 31 10.53 8.69 5.95
CA HIS A 31 11.47 9.59 5.29
C HIS A 31 12.72 8.81 4.89
N PRO A 32 13.14 8.91 3.64
CA PRO A 32 14.38 8.28 3.22
C PRO A 32 15.54 8.77 4.08
N GLY A 33 16.36 7.85 4.53
CA GLY A 33 17.53 8.21 5.34
C GLY A 33 17.25 8.43 6.81
N MET A 34 15.99 8.41 7.22
CA MET A 34 15.64 8.56 8.62
C MET A 34 15.40 7.19 9.24
N PRO A 35 15.86 6.98 10.48
CA PRO A 35 15.69 5.67 11.11
C PRO A 35 14.27 5.38 11.55
N ARG A 36 13.43 6.39 11.63
CA ARG A 36 12.08 6.21 12.13
C ARG A 36 11.05 6.36 11.04
N ALA A 37 9.97 5.62 11.19
CA ALA A 37 8.78 5.76 10.36
C ALA A 37 7.61 6.09 11.27
N ASN A 38 6.71 6.93 10.79
CA ASN A 38 5.56 7.34 11.57
C ASN A 38 4.30 6.73 11.01
N VAL A 39 3.52 6.09 11.87
CA VAL A 39 2.20 5.61 11.48
C VAL A 39 1.29 6.83 11.37
N GLN A 40 0.83 7.10 10.17
CA GLN A 40 -0.04 8.25 9.93
C GLN A 40 -1.49 7.92 10.23
N SER A 41 -1.89 6.69 9.97
CA SER A 41 -3.27 6.30 10.17
C SER A 41 -3.35 4.79 10.27
N ARG A 42 -4.20 4.32 11.17
CA ARG A 42 -4.50 2.89 11.28
C ARG A 42 -5.97 2.70 10.97
N VAL A 43 -6.26 1.79 10.06
CA VAL A 43 -7.63 1.49 9.68
C VAL A 43 -7.89 0.02 9.96
N VAL A 44 -8.98 -0.24 10.64
CA VAL A 44 -9.41 -1.61 10.95
C VAL A 44 -10.71 -1.86 10.23
N MET A 45 -10.83 -2.99 9.57
CA MET A 45 -12.03 -3.30 8.82
C MET A 45 -12.30 -4.79 8.83
N SER A 46 -13.54 -5.16 8.50
CA SER A 46 -13.88 -6.57 8.39
C SER A 46 -13.22 -7.18 7.16
N PRO A 47 -13.06 -8.52 7.14
CA PRO A 47 -12.52 -9.18 5.95
C PRO A 47 -13.33 -8.92 4.70
N VAL A 48 -14.65 -8.80 4.83
CA VAL A 48 -15.51 -8.51 3.68
C VAL A 48 -15.18 -7.13 3.13
N GLN A 49 -15.04 -6.15 4.00
CA GLN A 49 -14.71 -4.80 3.57
C GLN A 49 -13.29 -4.75 2.97
N ALA A 50 -12.36 -5.48 3.54
CA ALA A 50 -11.00 -5.53 3.00
C ALA A 50 -11.00 -6.10 1.58
N LYS A 51 -11.81 -7.12 1.35
CA LYS A 51 -11.89 -7.71 0.01
C LYS A 51 -12.52 -6.74 -0.99
N ARG A 52 -13.54 -6.00 -0.56
CA ARG A 52 -14.14 -4.97 -1.41
C ARG A 52 -13.14 -3.87 -1.73
N LEU A 53 -12.35 -3.47 -0.74
CA LEU A 53 -11.32 -2.46 -0.94
C LEU A 53 -10.29 -2.94 -1.97
N MET A 54 -9.86 -4.19 -1.86
CA MET A 54 -8.91 -4.76 -2.79
C MET A 54 -9.44 -4.71 -4.22
N ARG A 55 -10.70 -5.11 -4.42
CA ARG A 55 -11.29 -5.11 -5.75
C ARG A 55 -11.44 -3.71 -6.30
N LEU A 56 -11.84 -2.77 -5.46
CA LEU A 56 -11.98 -1.39 -5.87
C LEU A 56 -10.63 -0.80 -6.25
N LEU A 57 -9.61 -1.08 -5.47
CA LEU A 57 -8.28 -0.59 -5.74
C LEU A 57 -7.74 -1.17 -7.04
N GLU A 58 -7.96 -2.47 -7.28
CA GLU A 58 -7.54 -3.09 -8.53
C GLU A 58 -8.18 -2.43 -9.74
N GLN A 59 -9.49 -2.18 -9.63
CA GLN A 59 -10.22 -1.56 -10.72
C GLN A 59 -9.72 -0.15 -11.01
N ASN A 60 -9.49 0.62 -9.96
CA ASN A 60 -9.00 1.98 -10.12
C ASN A 60 -7.56 1.99 -10.61
N MET A 61 -6.75 1.06 -10.20
CA MET A 61 -5.39 0.95 -10.68
C MET A 61 -5.37 0.64 -12.18
N ALA A 62 -6.24 -0.26 -12.62
CA ALA A 62 -6.36 -0.57 -14.04
C ALA A 62 -6.74 0.67 -14.84
N ASN A 63 -7.69 1.44 -14.33
CA ASN A 63 -8.11 2.67 -14.99
C ASN A 63 -6.99 3.70 -15.03
N TYR A 64 -6.26 3.82 -13.94
CA TYR A 64 -5.14 4.74 -13.87
C TYR A 64 -4.07 4.38 -14.90
N GLU A 65 -3.71 3.10 -14.95
CA GLU A 65 -2.65 2.66 -15.86
C GLU A 65 -3.07 2.77 -17.31
N LYS A 66 -4.35 2.62 -17.58
CA LYS A 66 -4.85 2.81 -18.94
C LYS A 66 -4.69 4.24 -19.39
N ALA A 67 -4.89 5.19 -18.50
CA ALA A 67 -4.82 6.61 -18.83
C ALA A 67 -3.38 7.15 -18.75
N ASN A 68 -2.57 6.62 -17.89
CA ASN A 68 -1.28 7.22 -17.55
C ASN A 68 -0.08 6.29 -17.76
N GLY A 69 -0.31 5.07 -18.22
CA GLY A 69 0.76 4.11 -18.42
C GLY A 69 0.96 3.22 -17.22
N VAL A 70 1.55 2.08 -17.47
CA VAL A 70 1.76 1.08 -16.43
C VAL A 70 2.76 1.58 -15.40
N ILE A 71 2.43 1.39 -14.14
CA ILE A 71 3.33 1.74 -13.05
C ILE A 71 4.36 0.64 -12.91
N ALA A 72 5.63 0.99 -13.06
CA ALA A 72 6.70 0.03 -12.86
C ALA A 72 7.18 0.15 -11.42
N LEU A 73 7.11 -0.95 -10.70
CA LEU A 73 7.61 -0.96 -9.33
C LEU A 73 9.10 -1.26 -9.36
N PRO A 74 9.90 -0.52 -8.57
CA PRO A 74 11.35 -0.77 -8.57
C PRO A 74 11.72 -2.20 -8.23
N GLU A 75 10.95 -2.85 -7.35
CA GLU A 75 11.24 -4.22 -6.96
C GLU A 75 10.95 -5.22 -8.06
N ASP A 76 10.16 -4.84 -9.07
CA ASP A 76 9.85 -5.71 -10.17
C ASP A 76 10.82 -5.56 -11.33
N VAL A 77 11.69 -4.57 -11.27
CA VAL A 77 12.67 -4.37 -12.31
C VAL A 77 13.84 -5.31 -12.00
N GLN A 78 13.97 -6.36 -12.80
CA GLN A 78 14.99 -7.35 -12.56
C GLN A 78 16.27 -6.92 -13.22
N PRO A 79 17.37 -6.89 -12.49
CA PRO A 79 18.65 -6.70 -13.15
C PRO A 79 18.92 -7.92 -14.02
N LYS A 80 19.68 -7.74 -15.04
CA LYS A 80 20.08 -8.86 -15.84
C LYS A 80 21.01 -9.72 -15.01
N GLY A 81 20.75 -10.99 -14.97
CA GLY A 81 21.58 -11.89 -14.21
C GLY A 81 20.77 -12.67 -13.20
N PRO A 82 21.41 -13.13 -12.15
CA PRO A 82 20.76 -14.04 -11.22
C PRO A 82 19.57 -13.39 -10.56
N ILE A 83 18.62 -14.21 -10.19
CA ILE A 83 17.46 -13.77 -9.50
C ILE A 83 17.83 -13.31 -8.11
N SER A 84 17.23 -12.20 -7.70
CA SER A 84 17.46 -11.67 -6.37
C SER A 84 16.96 -12.65 -5.32
N PRO A 85 17.65 -12.77 -4.20
CA PRO A 85 17.17 -13.63 -3.13
C PRO A 85 15.83 -13.19 -2.55
N PHE A 86 15.43 -11.97 -2.80
CA PHE A 86 14.13 -11.55 -2.34
C PHE A 86 13.00 -12.11 -3.14
N LYS A 87 13.30 -12.73 -4.22
CA LYS A 87 12.25 -13.28 -4.99
C LYS A 87 11.81 -14.56 -4.45
N ILE A 88 11.98 -14.81 -3.38
CA ILE A 88 11.56 -15.97 -2.88
C ILE A 88 10.25 -16.10 -2.76
N ASN A 89 9.90 -16.34 -2.96
CA ASN A 89 8.72 -16.35 -2.58
C ASN A 89 8.18 -16.76 -3.03
#